data_db7103cc72e76865f7b5155279d710c9
#
_entry.id   db7103cc72e76865f7b5155279d710c9
#
_cell.length_a   1.000
_cell.length_b   1.000
_cell.length_c   1.000
_cell.angle_alpha   90.00
_cell.angle_beta   90.00
_cell.angle_gamma   90.00
#
_symmetry.space_group_name_H-M   'P 1'
#
loop_
_entity.id
_entity.type
_entity.pdbx_description
1 polymer ?
#
loop_
_entity_poly.entity_id
_entity_poly.type
_entity_poly.pdbx_seq_one_letter_code
_entity_poly.pdbx_strand_id
1 'polypeptide(L)'
;MDVESALQANWDFRVEHKGIRIFSSKVRNSDVLGFKGEAEFPVTFRKLISLFYDTENYMRWVHQLAAMEVLEKNDCLEYVVRQVINAPWPLQKREMIVRTGLAQAGENAVAVTMTGEPDYLPANPQFHRVRHCMGLWVFTPSDNGNVHISFLMHINPGSDVPSPVSNTAMFEVPFYSLQNMRNLLAAPSYNPPYPEEIENHLCIM
;
A
#
# COMPACT_ATOMS: atom_id res chain seq x y z
N MET A 1 9.25 -7.72 8.68
CA MET A 1 8.69 -8.97 8.07
C MET A 1 9.34 -9.03 6.70
N ASP A 2 10.01 -10.11 6.36
CA ASP A 2 10.51 -10.25 5.00
C ASP A 2 9.34 -10.59 4.05
N VAL A 3 9.53 -10.31 2.75
CA VAL A 3 8.51 -10.47 1.70
C VAL A 3 7.97 -11.89 1.64
N GLU A 4 8.85 -12.87 1.74
CA GLU A 4 8.51 -14.28 1.60
C GLU A 4 7.65 -14.77 2.77
N SER A 5 8.04 -14.44 4.00
CA SER A 5 7.25 -14.77 5.21
C SER A 5 5.87 -14.11 5.20
N ALA A 6 5.75 -12.89 4.66
CA ALA A 6 4.47 -12.20 4.55
C ALA A 6 3.53 -12.88 3.54
N LEU A 7 4.07 -13.33 2.41
CA LEU A 7 3.29 -14.02 1.38
C LEU A 7 2.86 -15.42 1.80
N GLN A 8 3.68 -16.11 2.61
CA GLN A 8 3.41 -17.48 3.09
C GLN A 8 2.55 -17.55 4.37
N ALA A 9 2.19 -16.41 4.97
CA ALA A 9 1.31 -16.39 6.14
C ALA A 9 -0.07 -17.03 5.80
N ASN A 10 -0.72 -17.61 6.82
CA ASN A 10 -2.07 -18.14 6.66
C ASN A 10 -3.07 -17.01 6.48
N TRP A 11 -3.59 -16.86 5.27
CA TRP A 11 -4.56 -15.85 4.90
C TRP A 11 -5.94 -16.49 4.74
N ASP A 12 -6.90 -16.08 5.57
CA ASP A 12 -8.30 -16.49 5.46
C ASP A 12 -9.00 -15.67 4.38
N PHE A 13 -9.55 -16.34 3.36
CA PHE A 13 -10.39 -15.68 2.35
C PHE A 13 -11.65 -15.08 3.00
N ARG A 14 -12.00 -13.86 2.61
CA ARG A 14 -13.15 -13.13 3.14
C ARG A 14 -14.21 -12.81 2.10
N VAL A 15 -13.80 -12.21 0.99
CA VAL A 15 -14.73 -11.79 -0.06
C VAL A 15 -14.01 -11.62 -1.39
N GLU A 16 -14.75 -11.84 -2.47
CA GLU A 16 -14.36 -11.42 -3.81
C GLU A 16 -15.46 -10.55 -4.41
N HIS A 17 -15.06 -9.41 -4.95
CA HIS A 17 -15.94 -8.53 -5.69
C HIS A 17 -15.19 -7.83 -6.82
N LYS A 18 -15.77 -7.81 -8.03
CA LYS A 18 -15.17 -7.20 -9.23
C LYS A 18 -13.74 -7.68 -9.52
N GLY A 19 -13.44 -8.96 -9.26
CA GLY A 19 -12.12 -9.55 -9.46
C GLY A 19 -11.06 -9.03 -8.49
N ILE A 20 -11.47 -8.47 -7.34
CA ILE A 20 -10.60 -8.13 -6.20
C ILE A 20 -10.93 -9.10 -5.08
N ARG A 21 -9.94 -9.85 -4.64
CA ARG A 21 -10.05 -10.81 -3.54
C ARG A 21 -9.44 -10.21 -2.28
N ILE A 22 -10.16 -10.31 -1.18
CA ILE A 22 -9.72 -9.81 0.13
C ILE A 22 -9.57 -10.97 1.09
N PHE A 23 -8.48 -10.94 1.82
CA PHE A 23 -8.13 -11.90 2.85
C PHE A 23 -7.77 -11.18 4.15
N SER A 24 -7.85 -11.89 5.26
CA SER A 24 -7.32 -11.39 6.53
C SER A 24 -6.50 -12.43 7.25
N SER A 25 -5.63 -12.00 8.14
CA SER A 25 -4.83 -12.86 9.00
C SER A 25 -4.69 -12.25 10.39
N LYS A 26 -4.57 -13.10 11.40
CA LYS A 26 -4.22 -12.66 12.75
C LYS A 26 -2.75 -12.24 12.77
N VAL A 27 -2.47 -11.12 13.38
CA VAL A 27 -1.11 -10.62 13.60
C VAL A 27 -0.72 -10.86 15.05
N ARG A 28 0.46 -11.44 15.26
CA ARG A 28 0.98 -11.73 16.60
C ARG A 28 1.06 -10.44 17.43
N ASN A 29 0.55 -10.50 18.66
CA ASN A 29 0.51 -9.38 19.60
C ASN A 29 -0.28 -8.16 19.11
N SER A 30 -1.31 -8.38 18.28
CA SER A 30 -2.23 -7.32 17.83
C SER A 30 -3.67 -7.82 17.85
N ASP A 31 -4.60 -6.97 18.35
CA ASP A 31 -6.04 -7.22 18.26
C ASP A 31 -6.60 -6.79 16.90
N VAL A 32 -5.78 -6.13 16.07
CA VAL A 32 -6.13 -5.71 14.72
C VAL A 32 -5.62 -6.73 13.71
N LEU A 33 -6.49 -7.12 12.79
CA LEU A 33 -6.14 -8.06 11.72
C LEU A 33 -5.20 -7.40 10.70
N GLY A 34 -4.29 -8.19 10.13
CA GLY A 34 -3.67 -7.88 8.86
C GLY A 34 -4.64 -8.18 7.70
N PHE A 35 -4.49 -7.47 6.62
CA PHE A 35 -5.25 -7.75 5.40
C PHE A 35 -4.34 -8.00 4.21
N LYS A 36 -4.88 -8.72 3.22
CA LYS A 36 -4.31 -8.88 1.89
C LYS A 36 -5.40 -8.67 0.85
N GLY A 37 -5.12 -7.79 -0.11
CA GLY A 37 -5.93 -7.63 -1.32
C GLY A 37 -5.17 -8.20 -2.52
N GLU A 38 -5.83 -8.95 -3.39
CA GLU A 38 -5.27 -9.47 -4.63
C GLU A 38 -6.15 -9.08 -5.82
N ALA A 39 -5.51 -8.72 -6.91
CA ALA A 39 -6.19 -8.41 -8.15
C ALA A 39 -5.25 -8.61 -9.35
N GLU A 40 -5.83 -8.79 -10.54
CA GLU A 40 -5.11 -8.81 -11.80
C GLU A 40 -5.54 -7.61 -12.66
N PHE A 41 -4.56 -6.86 -13.17
CA PHE A 41 -4.80 -5.65 -13.94
C PHE A 41 -4.26 -5.77 -15.38
N PRO A 42 -5.06 -5.41 -16.38
CA PRO A 42 -4.63 -5.37 -17.78
C PRO A 42 -3.81 -4.09 -18.06
N VAL A 43 -2.65 -3.99 -17.45
CA VAL A 43 -1.73 -2.83 -17.56
C VAL A 43 -0.31 -3.30 -17.75
N THR A 44 0.51 -2.45 -18.37
CA THR A 44 1.94 -2.73 -18.43
C THR A 44 2.59 -2.54 -17.07
N PHE A 45 3.61 -3.33 -16.80
CA PHE A 45 4.39 -3.23 -15.57
C PHE A 45 4.97 -1.82 -15.37
N ARG A 46 5.53 -1.21 -16.42
CA ARG A 46 6.05 0.17 -16.41
C ARG A 46 5.01 1.17 -15.93
N LYS A 47 3.78 1.10 -16.47
CA LYS A 47 2.68 2.02 -16.08
C LYS A 47 2.29 1.84 -14.62
N LEU A 48 2.29 0.62 -14.11
CA LEU A 48 2.00 0.32 -12.71
C LEU A 48 3.09 0.88 -11.79
N ILE A 49 4.37 0.68 -12.11
CA ILE A 49 5.48 1.24 -11.33
C ILE A 49 5.43 2.78 -11.36
N SER A 50 5.19 3.39 -12.53
CA SER A 50 5.04 4.84 -12.64
C SER A 50 4.00 5.42 -11.68
N LEU A 51 2.89 4.70 -11.42
CA LEU A 51 1.88 5.12 -10.46
C LEU A 51 2.45 5.32 -9.04
N PHE A 52 3.39 4.47 -8.62
CA PHE A 52 4.01 4.55 -7.28
C PHE A 52 5.00 5.70 -7.14
N TYR A 53 5.46 6.27 -8.25
CA TYR A 53 6.31 7.47 -8.27
C TYR A 53 5.52 8.76 -8.47
N ASP A 54 4.27 8.64 -8.90
CA ASP A 54 3.35 9.77 -9.09
C ASP A 54 2.68 10.15 -7.76
N THR A 55 3.48 10.65 -6.84
CA THR A 55 3.04 10.96 -5.46
C THR A 55 1.95 12.03 -5.40
N GLU A 56 1.89 12.94 -6.37
CA GLU A 56 0.87 13.98 -6.47
C GLU A 56 -0.54 13.40 -6.69
N ASN A 57 -0.62 12.25 -7.33
CA ASN A 57 -1.88 11.57 -7.63
C ASN A 57 -2.28 10.48 -6.61
N TYR A 58 -1.54 10.27 -5.53
CA TYR A 58 -1.88 9.25 -4.52
C TYR A 58 -3.28 9.41 -3.94
N MET A 59 -3.74 10.63 -3.70
CA MET A 59 -5.10 10.89 -3.20
C MET A 59 -6.21 10.43 -4.15
N ARG A 60 -5.89 10.14 -5.42
CA ARG A 60 -6.86 9.65 -6.41
C ARG A 60 -7.12 8.15 -6.30
N TRP A 61 -6.16 7.40 -5.71
CA TRP A 61 -6.29 5.94 -5.65
C TRP A 61 -6.15 5.36 -4.25
N VAL A 62 -5.36 5.92 -3.37
CA VAL A 62 -5.27 5.44 -1.98
C VAL A 62 -6.53 5.84 -1.24
N HIS A 63 -7.31 4.84 -0.82
CA HIS A 63 -8.58 5.07 -0.14
C HIS A 63 -8.37 5.77 1.22
N GLN A 64 -9.22 6.75 1.52
CA GLN A 64 -9.18 7.58 2.74
C GLN A 64 -7.94 8.47 2.91
N LEU A 65 -7.02 8.52 1.96
CA LEU A 65 -5.88 9.44 2.03
C LEU A 65 -6.36 10.90 1.92
N ALA A 66 -6.04 11.70 2.94
CA ALA A 66 -6.41 13.11 3.02
C ALA A 66 -5.25 14.06 2.66
N ALA A 67 -4.02 13.62 2.89
CA ALA A 67 -2.81 14.36 2.49
C ALA A 67 -1.63 13.41 2.37
N MET A 68 -0.69 13.75 1.50
CA MET A 68 0.59 13.08 1.34
C MET A 68 1.70 14.11 1.09
N GLU A 69 2.84 13.88 1.69
CA GLU A 69 4.03 14.71 1.58
C GLU A 69 5.27 13.82 1.52
N VAL A 70 6.16 14.07 0.56
CA VAL A 70 7.47 13.43 0.51
C VAL A 70 8.41 14.21 1.42
N LEU A 71 8.89 13.57 2.49
CA LEU A 71 9.77 14.18 3.48
C LEU A 71 11.24 14.04 3.11
N GLU A 72 11.60 12.90 2.54
CA GLU A 72 12.95 12.57 2.14
C GLU A 72 12.91 11.65 0.91
N LYS A 73 13.81 11.88 -0.03
CA LYS A 73 14.04 11.02 -1.17
C LYS A 73 15.54 10.74 -1.24
N ASN A 74 15.95 9.53 -0.86
CA ASN A 74 17.37 9.15 -0.84
C ASN A 74 17.87 8.81 -2.26
N ASP A 75 17.05 8.03 -2.99
CA ASP A 75 17.31 7.65 -4.39
C ASP A 75 15.99 7.31 -5.11
N CYS A 76 16.07 6.68 -6.27
CA CYS A 76 14.89 6.23 -6.98
C CYS A 76 14.19 5.04 -6.33
N LEU A 77 14.79 4.37 -5.36
CA LEU A 77 14.26 3.15 -4.74
C LEU A 77 13.70 3.37 -3.35
N GLU A 78 14.13 4.45 -2.65
CA GLU A 78 13.75 4.68 -1.27
C GLU A 78 13.36 6.13 -0.99
N TYR A 79 12.23 6.33 -0.33
CA TYR A 79 11.78 7.63 0.17
C TYR A 79 10.94 7.51 1.44
N VAL A 80 10.91 8.58 2.22
CA VAL A 80 10.08 8.71 3.41
C VAL A 80 8.92 9.64 3.10
N VAL A 81 7.71 9.18 3.40
CA VAL A 81 6.48 9.94 3.18
C VAL A 81 5.70 10.11 4.46
N ARG A 82 5.07 11.27 4.57
CA ARG A 82 4.03 11.54 5.54
C ARG A 82 2.68 11.37 4.89
N GLN A 83 1.83 10.54 5.48
CA GLN A 83 0.46 10.29 5.04
C GLN A 83 -0.52 10.66 6.14
N VAL A 84 -1.61 11.35 5.77
CA VAL A 84 -2.73 11.63 6.67
C VAL A 84 -3.95 10.89 6.16
N ILE A 85 -4.50 10.02 6.98
CA ILE A 85 -5.65 9.18 6.66
C ILE A 85 -6.88 9.69 7.41
N ASN A 86 -8.00 9.79 6.70
CA ASN A 86 -9.28 10.10 7.32
C ASN A 86 -9.71 8.98 8.28
N ALA A 87 -10.34 9.37 9.37
CA ALA A 87 -11.00 8.46 10.30
C ALA A 87 -12.45 8.91 10.50
N PRO A 88 -13.39 7.99 10.82
CA PRO A 88 -14.77 8.36 11.08
C PRO A 88 -14.88 9.27 12.31
N TRP A 89 -15.74 10.27 12.23
CA TRP A 89 -16.03 11.14 13.36
C TRP A 89 -16.56 10.32 14.57
N PRO A 90 -16.16 10.57 15.83
CA PRO A 90 -15.38 11.73 16.32
C PRO A 90 -13.86 11.51 16.39
N LEU A 91 -13.32 10.48 15.73
CA LEU A 91 -11.91 10.16 15.80
C LEU A 91 -11.05 11.19 15.04
N GLN A 92 -9.88 11.49 15.60
CA GLN A 92 -8.88 12.29 14.88
C GLN A 92 -8.37 11.56 13.63
N LYS A 93 -7.97 12.32 12.62
CA LYS A 93 -7.25 11.75 11.46
C LYS A 93 -5.97 11.06 11.94
N ARG A 94 -5.57 10.00 11.22
CA ARG A 94 -4.36 9.22 11.51
C ARG A 94 -3.20 9.75 10.68
N GLU A 95 -2.08 10.02 11.33
CA GLU A 95 -0.84 10.40 10.67
C GLU A 95 0.13 9.23 10.71
N MET A 96 0.66 8.89 9.55
CA MET A 96 1.70 7.87 9.39
C MET A 96 2.92 8.49 8.74
N ILE A 97 4.10 8.21 9.29
CA ILE A 97 5.37 8.43 8.61
C ILE A 97 5.84 7.06 8.16
N VAL A 98 6.10 6.92 6.88
CA VAL A 98 6.36 5.61 6.27
C VAL A 98 7.58 5.70 5.38
N ARG A 99 8.56 4.84 5.63
CA ARG A 99 9.65 4.56 4.71
C ARG A 99 9.16 3.56 3.69
N THR A 100 9.32 3.89 2.42
CA THR A 100 8.99 3.01 1.30
C THR A 100 10.28 2.61 0.60
N GLY A 101 10.36 1.34 0.20
CA GLY A 101 11.48 0.83 -0.57
C GLY A 101 10.99 -0.02 -1.73
N LEU A 102 11.56 0.18 -2.92
CA LEU A 102 11.33 -0.66 -4.09
C LEU A 102 12.47 -1.64 -4.25
N ALA A 103 12.17 -2.91 -4.40
CA ALA A 103 13.17 -3.98 -4.54
C ALA A 103 12.69 -5.10 -5.46
N GLN A 104 13.65 -5.80 -6.06
CA GLN A 104 13.38 -7.06 -6.77
C GLN A 104 12.84 -8.10 -5.77
N ALA A 105 11.79 -8.82 -6.15
CA ALA A 105 11.17 -9.90 -5.36
C ALA A 105 11.12 -11.19 -6.18
N GLY A 106 12.22 -11.96 -6.14
CA GLY A 106 12.37 -13.13 -7.01
C GLY A 106 12.77 -12.77 -8.44
N GLU A 107 12.59 -13.70 -9.38
CA GLU A 107 13.05 -13.53 -10.76
C GLU A 107 12.22 -12.51 -11.57
N ASN A 108 10.91 -12.50 -11.38
CA ASN A 108 9.97 -11.74 -12.23
C ASN A 108 9.00 -10.86 -11.42
N ALA A 109 9.26 -10.59 -10.15
CA ALA A 109 8.39 -9.78 -9.33
C ALA A 109 9.13 -8.59 -8.71
N VAL A 110 8.40 -7.53 -8.44
CA VAL A 110 8.90 -6.35 -7.74
C VAL A 110 8.05 -6.11 -6.51
N ALA A 111 8.70 -5.74 -5.42
CA ALA A 111 8.04 -5.40 -4.17
C ALA A 111 8.24 -3.93 -3.81
N VAL A 112 7.17 -3.29 -3.30
CA VAL A 112 7.24 -2.03 -2.58
C VAL A 112 6.98 -2.31 -1.11
N THR A 113 8.00 -2.15 -0.30
CA THR A 113 7.90 -2.28 1.15
C THR A 113 7.47 -0.97 1.78
N MET A 114 6.73 -1.05 2.89
CA MET A 114 6.28 0.10 3.67
C MET A 114 6.52 -0.19 5.14
N THR A 115 7.35 0.61 5.80
CA THR A 115 7.67 0.47 7.22
C THR A 115 7.40 1.78 7.96
N GLY A 116 6.63 1.71 9.04
CA GLY A 116 6.31 2.88 9.86
C GLY A 116 7.53 3.40 10.60
N GLU A 117 7.74 4.71 10.54
CA GLU A 117 8.78 5.46 11.27
C GLU A 117 8.15 6.55 12.15
N PRO A 118 7.47 6.15 13.23
CA PRO A 118 6.64 7.06 14.03
C PRO A 118 7.42 8.19 14.70
N ASP A 119 8.72 8.02 14.90
CA ASP A 119 9.59 8.97 15.60
C ASP A 119 10.46 9.82 14.63
N TYR A 120 10.24 9.67 13.31
CA TYR A 120 10.95 10.46 12.28
C TYR A 120 10.67 11.97 12.38
N LEU A 121 9.42 12.34 12.69
CA LEU A 121 9.03 13.72 12.96
C LEU A 121 8.43 13.85 14.37
N PRO A 122 8.55 15.02 15.02
CA PRO A 122 7.80 15.31 16.23
C PRO A 122 6.30 15.07 16.04
N ALA A 123 5.62 14.62 17.09
CA ALA A 123 4.17 14.40 17.04
C ALA A 123 3.41 15.72 16.82
N ASN A 124 2.44 15.70 15.91
CA ASN A 124 1.52 16.81 15.68
C ASN A 124 0.21 16.56 16.46
N PRO A 125 -0.18 17.43 17.41
CA PRO A 125 -1.35 17.23 18.24
C PRO A 125 -2.70 17.25 17.46
N GLN A 126 -2.69 17.72 16.21
CA GLN A 126 -3.88 17.70 15.34
C GLN A 126 -4.21 16.30 14.81
N PHE A 127 -3.27 15.36 14.90
CA PHE A 127 -3.39 14.02 14.35
C PHE A 127 -3.02 12.97 15.40
N HIS A 128 -3.64 11.81 15.28
CA HIS A 128 -3.19 10.65 16.05
C HIS A 128 -2.04 9.98 15.28
N ARG A 129 -0.83 9.95 15.85
CA ARG A 129 0.34 9.30 15.25
C ARG A 129 0.21 7.78 15.32
N VAL A 130 0.14 7.13 14.16
CA VAL A 130 0.19 5.66 14.06
C VAL A 130 1.60 5.18 14.37
N ARG A 131 1.73 4.34 15.38
CA ARG A 131 3.05 3.85 15.83
C ARG A 131 3.48 2.55 15.16
N HIS A 132 2.53 1.76 14.68
CA HIS A 132 2.81 0.47 14.04
C HIS A 132 2.10 0.40 12.68
N CYS A 133 2.89 0.44 11.63
CA CYS A 133 2.44 0.29 10.26
C CYS A 133 3.46 -0.56 9.50
N MET A 134 2.99 -1.58 8.83
CA MET A 134 3.77 -2.38 7.88
C MET A 134 2.91 -2.66 6.66
N GLY A 135 3.51 -2.56 5.50
CA GLY A 135 2.84 -2.86 4.23
C GLY A 135 3.80 -3.44 3.22
N LEU A 136 3.22 -4.14 2.25
CA LEU A 136 3.94 -4.76 1.17
C LEU A 136 3.03 -4.80 -0.06
N TRP A 137 3.50 -4.24 -1.16
CA TRP A 137 2.95 -4.48 -2.48
C TRP A 137 3.86 -5.44 -3.22
N VAL A 138 3.30 -6.40 -3.93
CA VAL A 138 4.04 -7.28 -4.82
C VAL A 138 3.38 -7.26 -6.19
N PHE A 139 4.16 -7.03 -7.20
CA PHE A 139 3.75 -6.96 -8.61
C PHE A 139 4.44 -8.06 -9.37
N THR A 140 3.65 -8.95 -9.98
CA THR A 140 4.15 -10.07 -10.75
C THR A 140 3.53 -10.01 -12.15
N PRO A 141 4.30 -9.84 -13.22
CA PRO A 141 3.80 -9.98 -14.58
C PRO A 141 3.19 -11.37 -14.79
N SER A 142 2.05 -11.41 -15.47
CA SER A 142 1.36 -12.66 -15.86
C SER A 142 1.60 -12.96 -17.34
N ASP A 143 1.56 -14.23 -17.73
CA ASP A 143 1.79 -14.68 -19.11
C ASP A 143 0.81 -14.10 -20.14
N ASN A 144 -0.35 -13.63 -19.69
CA ASN A 144 -1.37 -13.00 -20.53
C ASN A 144 -1.16 -11.49 -20.76
N GLY A 145 -0.02 -10.94 -20.32
CA GLY A 145 0.30 -9.51 -20.44
C GLY A 145 -0.34 -8.60 -19.38
N ASN A 146 -1.01 -9.21 -18.38
CA ASN A 146 -1.52 -8.50 -17.21
C ASN A 146 -0.46 -8.44 -16.10
N VAL A 147 -0.76 -7.74 -15.01
CA VAL A 147 0.04 -7.76 -13.79
C VAL A 147 -0.82 -8.22 -12.62
N HIS A 148 -0.37 -9.29 -11.96
CA HIS A 148 -0.93 -9.71 -10.68
C HIS A 148 -0.38 -8.82 -9.56
N ILE A 149 -1.30 -8.32 -8.72
CA ILE A 149 -1.00 -7.42 -7.61
C ILE A 149 -1.42 -8.10 -6.32
N SER A 150 -0.50 -8.17 -5.36
CA SER A 150 -0.79 -8.49 -3.97
C SER A 150 -0.46 -7.28 -3.09
N PHE A 151 -1.43 -6.82 -2.33
CA PHE A 151 -1.28 -5.72 -1.37
C PHE A 151 -1.54 -6.23 0.04
N LEU A 152 -0.52 -6.26 0.87
CA LEU A 152 -0.57 -6.70 2.26
C LEU A 152 -0.33 -5.51 3.17
N MET A 153 -1.10 -5.39 4.24
CA MET A 153 -0.89 -4.33 5.22
C MET A 153 -1.38 -4.72 6.62
N HIS A 154 -0.66 -4.26 7.63
CA HIS A 154 -1.09 -4.22 9.01
C HIS A 154 -0.84 -2.83 9.57
N ILE A 155 -1.89 -2.20 10.08
CA ILE A 155 -1.84 -0.90 10.75
C ILE A 155 -2.53 -1.03 12.09
N ASN A 156 -1.87 -0.62 13.17
CA ASN A 156 -2.53 -0.41 14.46
C ASN A 156 -2.93 1.07 14.56
N PRO A 157 -4.23 1.40 14.41
CA PRO A 157 -4.68 2.79 14.36
C PRO A 157 -4.67 3.50 15.72
N GLY A 158 -4.37 2.78 16.79
CA GLY A 158 -4.38 3.28 18.18
C GLY A 158 -5.49 2.68 19.02
N SER A 159 -5.32 2.76 20.35
CA SER A 159 -6.24 2.16 21.33
C SER A 159 -7.60 2.89 21.47
N ASP A 160 -7.72 4.09 20.89
CA ASP A 160 -8.95 4.86 20.84
C ASP A 160 -9.92 4.36 19.74
N VAL A 161 -9.48 3.46 18.87
CA VAL A 161 -10.31 2.85 17.83
C VAL A 161 -10.70 1.43 18.27
N PRO A 162 -12.00 1.15 18.47
CA PRO A 162 -12.44 -0.21 18.76
C PRO A 162 -12.03 -1.19 17.65
N SER A 163 -11.55 -2.38 18.02
CA SER A 163 -11.09 -3.41 17.04
C SER A 163 -12.13 -3.76 15.97
N PRO A 164 -13.46 -3.82 16.24
CA PRO A 164 -14.44 -4.04 15.18
C PRO A 164 -14.45 -2.93 14.12
N VAL A 165 -14.26 -1.66 14.52
CA VAL A 165 -14.19 -0.52 13.59
C VAL A 165 -12.91 -0.61 12.75
N SER A 166 -11.77 -0.87 13.40
CA SER A 166 -10.49 -1.09 12.69
C SER A 166 -10.59 -2.24 11.69
N ASN A 167 -11.18 -3.35 12.11
CA ASN A 167 -11.30 -4.53 11.26
C ASN A 167 -12.24 -4.31 10.06
N THR A 168 -13.28 -3.46 10.20
CA THR A 168 -14.12 -3.07 9.04
C THR A 168 -13.30 -2.25 8.03
N ALA A 169 -12.54 -1.25 8.50
CA ALA A 169 -11.66 -0.46 7.64
C ALA A 169 -10.61 -1.32 6.90
N MET A 170 -10.19 -2.44 7.52
CA MET A 170 -9.25 -3.38 6.89
C MET A 170 -9.79 -4.05 5.63
N PHE A 171 -11.10 -4.12 5.42
CA PHE A 171 -11.69 -4.60 4.15
C PHE A 171 -11.84 -3.47 3.13
N GLU A 172 -12.25 -2.29 3.57
CA GLU A 172 -12.51 -1.15 2.69
C GLU A 172 -11.23 -0.60 2.06
N VAL A 173 -10.18 -0.46 2.85
CA VAL A 173 -8.92 0.14 2.39
C VAL A 173 -8.31 -0.63 1.21
N PRO A 174 -8.06 -1.94 1.27
CA PRO A 174 -7.48 -2.65 0.14
C PRO A 174 -8.45 -2.72 -1.06
N PHE A 175 -9.74 -2.93 -0.80
CA PHE A 175 -10.73 -3.04 -1.87
C PHE A 175 -10.82 -1.75 -2.69
N TYR A 176 -11.09 -0.63 -2.03
CA TYR A 176 -11.27 0.63 -2.73
C TYR A 176 -9.95 1.18 -3.29
N SER A 177 -8.81 0.97 -2.61
CA SER A 177 -7.51 1.36 -3.17
C SER A 177 -7.20 0.60 -4.46
N LEU A 178 -7.38 -0.72 -4.50
CA LEU A 178 -7.19 -1.51 -5.72
C LEU A 178 -8.21 -1.13 -6.81
N GLN A 179 -9.47 -0.88 -6.45
CA GLN A 179 -10.48 -0.45 -7.41
C GLN A 179 -10.16 0.92 -8.02
N ASN A 180 -9.78 1.89 -7.18
CA ASN A 180 -9.42 3.23 -7.63
C ASN A 180 -8.15 3.21 -8.49
N MET A 181 -7.14 2.43 -8.09
CA MET A 181 -5.92 2.21 -8.86
C MET A 181 -6.24 1.67 -10.25
N ARG A 182 -7.08 0.63 -10.34
CA ARG A 182 -7.52 0.04 -11.63
C ARG A 182 -8.19 1.09 -12.50
N ASN A 183 -9.12 1.87 -11.93
CA ASN A 183 -9.84 2.92 -12.67
C ASN A 183 -8.91 4.02 -13.16
N LEU A 184 -7.94 4.43 -12.34
CA LEU A 184 -6.97 5.46 -12.69
C LEU A 184 -6.05 4.97 -13.82
N LEU A 185 -5.52 3.75 -13.69
CA LEU A 185 -4.65 3.15 -14.70
C LEU A 185 -5.35 2.87 -16.03
N ALA A 186 -6.66 2.60 -16.00
CA ALA A 186 -7.46 2.42 -17.21
C ALA A 186 -7.81 3.73 -17.92
N ALA A 187 -7.67 4.87 -17.26
CA ALA A 187 -8.00 6.18 -17.86
C ALA A 187 -6.99 6.54 -18.97
N PRO A 188 -7.44 6.83 -20.21
CA PRO A 188 -6.54 7.17 -21.32
C PRO A 188 -5.71 8.43 -21.07
N SER A 189 -6.24 9.36 -20.28
CA SER A 189 -5.56 10.62 -19.91
C SER A 189 -4.50 10.44 -18.82
N TYR A 190 -4.44 9.28 -18.15
CA TYR A 190 -3.46 9.02 -17.12
C TYR A 190 -2.23 8.33 -17.69
N ASN A 191 -1.17 9.07 -17.80
CA ASN A 191 0.11 8.60 -18.31
C ASN A 191 1.25 9.20 -17.49
N PRO A 192 1.50 8.68 -16.28
CA PRO A 192 2.56 9.19 -15.41
C PRO A 192 3.94 8.92 -16.01
N PRO A 193 4.92 9.80 -15.76
CA PRO A 193 6.29 9.58 -16.23
C PRO A 193 6.88 8.33 -15.56
N TYR A 194 7.59 7.54 -16.35
CA TYR A 194 8.34 6.39 -15.83
C TYR A 194 9.75 6.85 -15.42
N PRO A 195 10.19 6.59 -14.18
CA PRO A 195 11.55 6.90 -13.77
C PRO A 195 12.52 5.85 -14.35
N GLU A 196 13.19 6.21 -15.46
CA GLU A 196 14.06 5.29 -16.21
C GLU A 196 15.26 4.76 -15.40
N GLU A 197 15.68 5.51 -14.39
CA GLU A 197 16.74 5.10 -13.43
C GLU A 197 16.44 3.76 -12.74
N ILE A 198 15.17 3.38 -12.63
CA ILE A 198 14.74 2.12 -12.02
C ILE A 198 15.21 0.91 -12.82
N GLU A 199 15.32 1.01 -14.14
CA GLU A 199 15.73 -0.11 -15.00
C GLU A 199 17.13 -0.62 -14.66
N ASN A 200 17.99 0.23 -14.12
CA ASN A 200 19.32 -0.16 -13.68
C ASN A 200 19.31 -1.02 -12.39
N HIS A 201 18.19 -1.05 -11.68
CA HIS A 201 18.05 -1.70 -10.36
C HIS A 201 17.09 -2.89 -10.36
N LEU A 202 16.26 -3.02 -11.39
CA LEU A 202 15.27 -4.08 -11.48
C LEU A 202 15.44 -4.88 -12.76
N CYS A 203 15.57 -6.21 -12.63
CA CYS A 203 15.52 -7.13 -13.78
C CYS A 203 14.05 -7.37 -14.17
N ILE A 204 13.47 -6.44 -14.92
CA ILE A 204 12.10 -6.56 -15.44
C ILE A 204 12.25 -6.91 -16.93
N MET A 205 11.94 -8.15 -17.26
CA MET A 205 11.83 -8.58 -18.67
C MET A 205 10.41 -8.36 -19.20
#